data_4532a95420e12d68fc76ab1159d053ae
#
_entry.id   4532a95420e12d68fc76ab1159d053ae
#
_cell.length_a   1.000
_cell.length_b   1.000
_cell.length_c   1.000
_cell.angle_alpha   90.00
_cell.angle_beta   90.00
_cell.angle_gamma   90.00
#
_symmetry.space_group_name_H-M   'P 1'
#
loop_
_entity.id
_entity.type
_entity.pdbx_description
1 polymer ?
#
loop_
_entity_poly.entity_id
_entity_poly.type
_entity_poly.pdbx_seq_one_letter_code
_entity_poly.pdbx_strand_id
1 'polypeptide(L)'
;MTARLHPFSQGELEGHKEDWVSWLLSPDRRTAPEADRSDVITRLTVGGYPLVQSMSPRVRTAWLKDYANRLVQRDASDMAQTRIPILGQLLQLLAAAPGAELVQDRLAQKLKVTRGTVVRYSDLLESLFLIHRLPAWSRNLTKRQIQRPKVFLTDTGLNAALSNMDAAHPSSMQGLS
;
A
#
# COMPACT_ATOMS: atom_id res chain seq x y z
N MET A 1 4.50 -23.93 -8.31
CA MET A 1 3.26 -23.22 -7.95
C MET A 1 3.64 -22.13 -6.95
N THR A 2 3.40 -20.86 -7.26
CA THR A 2 3.76 -19.73 -6.36
C THR A 2 2.49 -19.23 -5.69
N ALA A 3 2.44 -19.24 -4.36
CA ALA A 3 1.34 -18.67 -3.60
C ALA A 3 1.70 -17.24 -3.20
N ARG A 4 0.75 -16.30 -3.33
CA ARG A 4 0.89 -14.93 -2.85
C ARG A 4 0.22 -14.84 -1.47
N LEU A 5 1.00 -14.48 -0.45
CA LEU A 5 0.48 -14.19 0.88
C LEU A 5 0.33 -12.67 1.04
N HIS A 6 -0.86 -12.25 1.42
CA HIS A 6 -1.14 -10.85 1.77
C HIS A 6 -1.01 -10.66 3.29
N PRO A 7 -0.82 -9.41 3.77
CA PRO A 7 -1.01 -9.07 5.17
C PRO A 7 -2.42 -9.49 5.64
N PHE A 8 -2.58 -9.74 6.93
CA PHE A 8 -3.88 -10.12 7.48
C PHE A 8 -4.95 -9.06 7.25
N SER A 9 -6.16 -9.49 6.93
CA SER A 9 -7.35 -8.66 7.01
C SER A 9 -7.71 -8.39 8.48
N GLN A 10 -8.58 -7.40 8.73
CA GLN A 10 -9.04 -7.12 10.08
C GLN A 10 -9.85 -8.30 10.66
N GLY A 11 -10.64 -8.97 9.82
CA GLY A 11 -11.36 -10.17 10.25
C GLY A 11 -10.44 -11.32 10.65
N GLU A 12 -9.35 -11.54 9.90
CA GLU A 12 -8.34 -12.56 10.27
C GLU A 12 -7.65 -12.22 11.58
N LEU A 13 -7.34 -10.93 11.83
CA LEU A 13 -6.76 -10.49 13.10
C LEU A 13 -7.71 -10.67 14.29
N GLU A 14 -9.01 -10.58 14.07
CA GLU A 14 -10.06 -10.79 15.06
C GLU A 14 -10.51 -12.26 15.15
N GLY A 15 -9.92 -13.15 14.35
CA GLY A 15 -10.28 -14.56 14.29
C GLY A 15 -11.63 -14.85 13.63
N HIS A 16 -12.14 -13.90 12.86
CA HIS A 16 -13.38 -14.04 12.11
C HIS A 16 -13.13 -14.62 10.73
N LYS A 17 -13.93 -15.61 10.34
CA LYS A 17 -13.93 -16.10 8.96
C LYS A 17 -14.73 -15.12 8.09
N GLU A 18 -14.03 -14.40 7.23
CA GLU A 18 -14.66 -13.48 6.27
C GLU A 18 -14.99 -14.22 4.97
N ASP A 19 -16.26 -14.13 4.55
CA ASP A 19 -16.72 -14.52 3.23
C ASP A 19 -17.43 -13.32 2.58
N TRP A 20 -16.60 -12.49 1.95
CA TRP A 20 -17.05 -11.24 1.34
C TRP A 20 -18.04 -11.49 0.18
N VAL A 21 -17.85 -12.58 -0.58
CA VAL A 21 -18.72 -12.90 -1.71
C VAL A 21 -20.11 -13.29 -1.22
N SER A 22 -20.20 -14.18 -0.22
CA SER A 22 -21.48 -14.55 0.40
C SER A 22 -22.15 -13.35 1.07
N TRP A 23 -21.37 -12.47 1.74
CA TRP A 23 -21.89 -11.25 2.33
C TRP A 23 -22.47 -10.28 1.27
N LEU A 24 -21.77 -10.10 0.14
CA LEU A 24 -22.22 -9.24 -0.95
C LEU A 24 -23.52 -9.74 -1.60
N LEU A 25 -23.66 -11.05 -1.72
CA LEU A 25 -24.83 -11.70 -2.32
C LEU A 25 -25.96 -11.91 -1.32
N SER A 26 -25.74 -11.71 -0.03
CA SER A 26 -26.75 -11.86 1.01
C SER A 26 -27.63 -10.62 1.06
N PRO A 27 -28.99 -10.80 1.06
CA PRO A 27 -29.90 -9.70 1.30
C PRO A 27 -29.86 -9.17 2.74
N ASP A 28 -29.38 -9.99 3.66
CA ASP A 28 -29.28 -9.67 5.10
C ASP A 28 -27.95 -8.97 5.37
N ARG A 29 -27.86 -7.70 5.02
CA ARG A 29 -26.71 -6.87 5.35
C ARG A 29 -26.69 -6.66 6.87
N ARG A 30 -25.86 -7.41 7.57
CA ARG A 30 -25.54 -7.11 8.96
C ARG A 30 -24.97 -5.72 9.02
N THR A 31 -25.61 -4.85 9.79
CA THR A 31 -25.02 -3.55 10.13
C THR A 31 -23.66 -3.80 10.76
N ALA A 32 -22.61 -3.27 10.13
CA ALA A 32 -21.29 -3.30 10.75
C ALA A 32 -21.42 -2.63 12.15
N PRO A 33 -20.76 -3.17 13.18
CA PRO A 33 -20.72 -2.49 14.47
C PRO A 33 -20.19 -1.07 14.26
N GLU A 34 -20.79 -0.10 14.97
CA GLU A 34 -20.28 1.27 14.96
C GLU A 34 -18.81 1.25 15.38
N ALA A 35 -17.92 1.45 14.42
CA ALA A 35 -16.50 1.59 14.71
C ALA A 35 -16.24 3.06 15.02
N ASP A 36 -15.67 3.35 16.17
CA ASP A 36 -15.19 4.70 16.48
C ASP A 36 -14.06 5.07 15.51
N ARG A 37 -14.06 6.34 15.09
CA ARG A 37 -13.04 6.87 14.17
C ARG A 37 -11.61 6.63 14.68
N SER A 38 -11.39 6.74 15.98
CA SER A 38 -10.08 6.51 16.60
C SER A 38 -9.64 5.05 16.46
N ASP A 39 -10.57 4.11 16.58
CA ASP A 39 -10.32 2.69 16.39
C ASP A 39 -9.93 2.39 14.93
N VAL A 40 -10.67 2.94 13.98
CA VAL A 40 -10.35 2.79 12.54
C VAL A 40 -8.96 3.35 12.23
N ILE A 41 -8.62 4.54 12.74
CA ILE A 41 -7.28 5.13 12.55
C ILE A 41 -6.21 4.24 13.16
N THR A 42 -6.43 3.71 14.35
CA THR A 42 -5.51 2.79 15.02
C THR A 42 -5.29 1.54 14.18
N ARG A 43 -6.34 0.89 13.70
CA ARG A 43 -6.26 -0.29 12.82
C ARG A 43 -5.49 0.01 11.54
N LEU A 44 -5.76 1.14 10.90
CA LEU A 44 -5.06 1.56 9.69
C LEU A 44 -3.56 1.80 9.93
N THR A 45 -3.18 2.37 11.07
CA THR A 45 -1.77 2.63 11.39
C THR A 45 -1.02 1.40 11.88
N VAL A 46 -1.72 0.40 12.40
CA VAL A 46 -1.12 -0.91 12.76
C VAL A 46 -0.86 -1.74 11.51
N GLY A 47 -1.83 -1.81 10.60
CA GLY A 47 -1.77 -2.66 9.43
C GLY A 47 -1.99 -4.14 9.74
N GLY A 48 -1.72 -5.01 8.76
CA GLY A 48 -1.98 -6.45 8.81
C GLY A 48 -0.73 -7.33 8.88
N TYR A 49 0.48 -6.79 8.97
CA TYR A 49 1.66 -7.64 9.12
C TYR A 49 1.67 -8.36 10.47
N PRO A 50 1.85 -9.71 10.50
CA PRO A 50 1.76 -10.49 11.74
C PRO A 50 2.72 -10.01 12.83
N LEU A 51 3.98 -9.75 12.45
CA LEU A 51 5.05 -9.41 13.40
C LEU A 51 4.84 -8.08 14.12
N VAL A 52 4.09 -7.15 13.53
CA VAL A 52 3.94 -5.81 14.10
C VAL A 52 2.75 -5.67 15.06
N GLN A 53 1.89 -6.69 15.15
CA GLN A 53 0.65 -6.64 15.93
C GLN A 53 0.90 -6.38 17.42
N SER A 54 1.96 -6.98 17.98
CA SER A 54 2.32 -6.84 19.40
C SER A 54 3.33 -5.74 19.68
N MET A 55 3.79 -5.00 18.66
CA MET A 55 4.82 -3.98 18.83
C MET A 55 4.22 -2.65 19.31
N SER A 56 4.96 -1.92 20.16
CA SER A 56 4.61 -0.54 20.48
C SER A 56 4.66 0.36 19.23
N PRO A 57 3.90 1.47 19.17
CA PRO A 57 3.80 2.30 17.96
C PRO A 57 5.16 2.74 17.39
N ARG A 58 6.08 3.17 18.28
CA ARG A 58 7.43 3.60 17.88
C ARG A 58 8.25 2.46 17.27
N VAL A 59 8.23 1.29 17.90
CA VAL A 59 8.97 0.11 17.43
C VAL A 59 8.38 -0.37 16.10
N ARG A 60 7.07 -0.42 15.99
CA ARG A 60 6.34 -0.78 14.76
C ARG A 60 6.73 0.11 13.58
N THR A 61 6.67 1.42 13.76
CA THR A 61 7.03 2.38 12.71
C THR A 61 8.48 2.20 12.26
N ALA A 62 9.40 2.04 13.20
CA ALA A 62 10.81 1.81 12.88
C ALA A 62 11.00 0.47 12.13
N TRP A 63 10.34 -0.59 12.58
CA TRP A 63 10.41 -1.90 11.96
C TRP A 63 9.86 -1.90 10.54
N LEU A 64 8.71 -1.27 10.29
CA LEU A 64 8.10 -1.19 8.96
C LEU A 64 8.97 -0.39 7.98
N LYS A 65 9.56 0.71 8.42
CA LYS A 65 10.51 1.49 7.62
C LYS A 65 11.76 0.67 7.26
N ASP A 66 12.32 -0.02 8.24
CA ASP A 66 13.51 -0.85 8.05
C ASP A 66 13.21 -2.05 7.14
N TYR A 67 12.06 -2.70 7.30
CA TYR A 67 11.58 -3.76 6.43
C TYR A 67 11.51 -3.32 4.96
N ALA A 68 10.84 -2.19 4.67
CA ALA A 68 10.77 -1.66 3.31
C ALA A 68 12.16 -1.32 2.75
N ASN A 69 13.01 -0.68 3.55
CA ASN A 69 14.37 -0.33 3.15
C ASN A 69 15.22 -1.57 2.83
N ARG A 70 15.12 -2.63 3.64
CA ARG A 70 15.85 -3.89 3.40
C ARG A 70 15.42 -4.56 2.11
N LEU A 71 14.10 -4.61 1.83
CA LEU A 71 13.59 -5.16 0.58
C LEU A 71 14.11 -4.37 -0.63
N VAL A 72 14.02 -3.04 -0.56
CA VAL A 72 14.52 -2.15 -1.61
C VAL A 72 16.04 -2.32 -1.81
N GLN A 73 16.82 -2.44 -0.73
CA GLN A 73 18.27 -2.57 -0.82
C GLN A 73 18.71 -3.95 -1.35
N ARG A 74 18.11 -5.03 -0.82
CA ARG A 74 18.49 -6.40 -1.17
C ARG A 74 18.23 -6.71 -2.63
N ASP A 75 17.00 -6.50 -3.08
CA ASP A 75 16.57 -6.96 -4.39
C ASP A 75 16.90 -5.93 -5.50
N ALA A 76 17.11 -4.65 -5.12
CA ALA A 76 17.61 -3.66 -6.06
C ALA A 76 19.10 -3.82 -6.36
N SER A 77 19.91 -4.42 -5.47
CA SER A 77 21.33 -4.68 -5.69
C SER A 77 21.55 -5.73 -6.80
N ASP A 78 20.62 -6.66 -6.97
CA ASP A 78 20.69 -7.70 -7.99
C ASP A 78 20.35 -7.17 -9.41
N MET A 79 19.79 -5.97 -9.51
CA MET A 79 19.45 -5.32 -10.77
C MET A 79 20.52 -4.28 -11.15
N ALA A 80 21.41 -4.63 -12.06
CA ALA A 80 22.37 -3.69 -12.65
C ALA A 80 21.64 -2.41 -13.10
N GLN A 81 22.15 -1.23 -12.69
CA GLN A 81 21.61 0.11 -12.97
C GLN A 81 20.43 0.58 -12.09
N THR A 82 20.04 -0.10 -11.02
CA THR A 82 19.03 0.42 -10.11
C THR A 82 19.63 1.43 -9.13
N ARG A 83 19.09 2.65 -9.15
CA ARG A 83 19.47 3.69 -8.18
C ARG A 83 18.59 3.54 -6.93
N ILE A 84 19.09 2.80 -5.94
CA ILE A 84 18.40 2.50 -4.67
C ILE A 84 17.76 3.74 -4.02
N PRO A 85 18.44 4.91 -3.91
CA PRO A 85 17.81 6.09 -3.32
C PRO A 85 16.58 6.57 -4.07
N ILE A 86 16.59 6.50 -5.41
CA ILE A 86 15.44 6.93 -6.23
C ILE A 86 14.27 5.93 -6.10
N LEU A 87 14.55 4.64 -6.01
CA LEU A 87 13.52 3.63 -5.76
C LEU A 87 12.83 3.86 -4.41
N GLY A 88 13.60 4.15 -3.36
CA GLY A 88 13.07 4.53 -2.04
C GLY A 88 12.23 5.81 -2.07
N GLN A 89 12.68 6.84 -2.80
CA GLN A 89 11.92 8.07 -2.99
C GLN A 89 10.60 7.83 -3.76
N LEU A 90 10.61 6.98 -4.79
CA LEU A 90 9.39 6.59 -5.49
C LEU A 90 8.40 5.93 -4.54
N LEU A 91 8.84 4.98 -3.71
CA LEU A 91 8.00 4.31 -2.73
C LEU A 91 7.38 5.32 -1.74
N GLN A 92 8.15 6.29 -1.24
CA GLN A 92 7.65 7.35 -0.36
C GLN A 92 6.62 8.24 -1.05
N LEU A 93 6.84 8.62 -2.33
CA LEU A 93 5.88 9.41 -3.09
C LEU A 93 4.55 8.66 -3.31
N LEU A 94 4.61 7.34 -3.52
CA LEU A 94 3.41 6.51 -3.65
C LEU A 94 2.69 6.36 -2.30
N ALA A 95 3.43 6.23 -1.21
CA ALA A 95 2.87 6.18 0.15
C ALA A 95 2.16 7.48 0.55
N ALA A 96 2.65 8.63 0.07
CA ALA A 96 2.06 9.93 0.36
C ALA A 96 0.71 10.19 -0.33
N ALA A 97 0.34 9.37 -1.33
CA ALA A 97 -0.90 9.53 -2.08
C ALA A 97 -1.55 8.16 -2.37
N PRO A 98 -2.02 7.45 -1.33
CA PRO A 98 -2.62 6.12 -1.49
C PRO A 98 -3.89 6.21 -2.34
N GLY A 99 -4.02 5.29 -3.30
CA GLY A 99 -5.17 5.23 -4.20
C GLY A 99 -5.18 6.29 -5.30
N ALA A 100 -4.14 7.11 -5.42
CA ALA A 100 -3.99 8.03 -6.54
C ALA A 100 -3.67 7.29 -7.85
N GLU A 101 -4.01 7.92 -8.97
CA GLU A 101 -3.60 7.41 -10.28
C GLU A 101 -2.07 7.45 -10.46
N LEU A 102 -1.53 6.39 -11.06
CA LEU A 102 -0.11 6.30 -11.39
C LEU A 102 0.23 7.20 -12.60
N VAL A 103 0.49 8.46 -12.34
CA VAL A 103 0.90 9.43 -13.37
C VAL A 103 2.43 9.40 -13.50
N GLN A 104 2.92 8.49 -14.35
CA GLN A 104 4.35 8.19 -14.51
C GLN A 104 5.19 9.41 -14.88
N ASP A 105 4.68 10.29 -15.76
CA ASP A 105 5.40 11.49 -16.19
C ASP A 105 5.58 12.49 -15.05
N ARG A 106 4.56 12.66 -14.19
CA ARG A 106 4.63 13.51 -13.01
C ARG A 106 5.65 13.01 -12.00
N LEU A 107 5.70 11.69 -11.78
CA LEU A 107 6.69 11.05 -10.91
C LEU A 107 8.10 11.17 -11.49
N ALA A 108 8.25 10.98 -12.80
CA ALA A 108 9.53 11.14 -13.50
C ALA A 108 10.11 12.55 -13.34
N GLN A 109 9.27 13.57 -13.48
CA GLN A 109 9.67 14.97 -13.24
C GLN A 109 10.10 15.21 -11.81
N LYS A 110 9.32 14.74 -10.81
CA LYS A 110 9.64 14.88 -9.38
C LYS A 110 10.95 14.21 -9.00
N LEU A 111 11.21 13.04 -9.56
CA LEU A 111 12.39 12.21 -9.26
C LEU A 111 13.59 12.56 -10.15
N LYS A 112 13.43 13.44 -11.14
CA LYS A 112 14.45 13.80 -12.14
C LYS A 112 15.03 12.55 -12.87
N VAL A 113 14.13 11.68 -13.30
CA VAL A 113 14.42 10.46 -14.05
C VAL A 113 13.55 10.36 -15.30
N THR A 114 13.81 9.36 -16.14
CA THR A 114 12.95 9.10 -17.31
C THR A 114 11.66 8.38 -16.89
N ARG A 115 10.61 8.53 -17.69
CA ARG A 115 9.35 7.77 -17.53
C ARG A 115 9.61 6.26 -17.49
N GLY A 116 10.50 5.76 -18.37
CA GLY A 116 10.88 4.34 -18.40
C GLY A 116 11.49 3.85 -17.09
N THR A 117 12.24 4.72 -16.39
CA THR A 117 12.77 4.41 -15.05
C THR A 117 11.63 4.26 -14.04
N VAL A 118 10.63 5.16 -14.06
CA VAL A 118 9.47 5.07 -13.15
C VAL A 118 8.67 3.79 -13.42
N VAL A 119 8.45 3.42 -14.68
CA VAL A 119 7.77 2.16 -15.04
C VAL A 119 8.52 0.97 -14.45
N ARG A 120 9.80 0.83 -14.76
CA ARG A 120 10.65 -0.26 -14.27
C ARG A 120 10.67 -0.34 -12.73
N TYR A 121 10.77 0.80 -12.06
CA TYR A 121 10.79 0.86 -10.59
C TYR A 121 9.43 0.53 -9.98
N SER A 122 8.34 0.93 -10.62
CA SER A 122 7.00 0.51 -10.20
C SER A 122 6.79 -0.99 -10.35
N ASP A 123 7.30 -1.58 -11.44
CA ASP A 123 7.25 -3.03 -11.66
C ASP A 123 8.07 -3.78 -10.59
N LEU A 124 9.24 -3.24 -10.25
CA LEU A 124 10.08 -3.79 -9.19
C LEU A 124 9.38 -3.71 -7.81
N LEU A 125 8.85 -2.55 -7.44
CA LEU A 125 8.11 -2.41 -6.17
C LEU A 125 6.90 -3.34 -6.08
N GLU A 126 6.22 -3.61 -7.19
CA GLU A 126 5.13 -4.57 -7.23
C GLU A 126 5.61 -6.02 -7.13
N SER A 127 6.74 -6.37 -7.76
CA SER A 127 7.36 -7.70 -7.63
C SER A 127 7.86 -7.98 -6.21
N LEU A 128 8.25 -6.92 -5.46
CA LEU A 128 8.60 -6.97 -4.04
C LEU A 128 7.39 -7.00 -3.11
N PHE A 129 6.19 -7.00 -3.64
CA PHE A 129 4.93 -6.94 -2.89
C PHE A 129 4.81 -5.73 -1.97
N LEU A 130 5.48 -4.61 -2.29
CA LEU A 130 5.37 -3.36 -1.54
C LEU A 130 4.20 -2.51 -2.02
N ILE A 131 3.86 -2.60 -3.31
CA ILE A 131 2.72 -1.91 -3.90
C ILE A 131 1.80 -2.87 -4.65
N HIS A 132 0.56 -2.44 -4.83
CA HIS A 132 -0.44 -3.07 -5.68
C HIS A 132 -1.02 -2.05 -6.64
N ARG A 133 -1.04 -2.38 -7.95
CA ARG A 133 -1.67 -1.56 -8.98
C ARG A 133 -3.06 -2.11 -9.26
N LEU A 134 -4.08 -1.31 -8.97
CA LEU A 134 -5.47 -1.63 -9.27
C LEU A 134 -5.83 -1.07 -10.65
N PRO A 135 -6.03 -1.92 -11.66
CA PRO A 135 -6.42 -1.48 -13.00
C PRO A 135 -7.77 -0.76 -12.96
N ALA A 136 -7.93 0.23 -13.84
CA ALA A 136 -9.23 0.89 -13.99
C ALA A 136 -10.30 -0.11 -14.46
N TRP A 137 -11.47 -0.03 -13.84
CA TRP A 137 -12.59 -0.83 -14.29
C TRP A 137 -13.28 -0.19 -15.49
N SER A 138 -13.54 -0.95 -16.54
CA SER A 138 -14.35 -0.55 -17.69
C SER A 138 -14.98 -1.77 -18.33
N ARG A 139 -16.21 -1.65 -18.83
CA ARG A 139 -16.85 -2.69 -19.65
C ARG A 139 -16.09 -2.91 -20.96
N ASN A 140 -15.44 -1.87 -21.48
CA ASN A 140 -14.63 -1.94 -22.68
C ASN A 140 -13.18 -2.30 -22.33
N LEU A 141 -12.72 -3.47 -22.79
CA LEU A 141 -11.37 -4.00 -22.53
C LEU A 141 -10.26 -3.07 -23.03
N THR A 142 -10.45 -2.44 -24.21
CA THR A 142 -9.48 -1.49 -24.77
C THR A 142 -9.33 -0.25 -23.86
N LYS A 143 -10.44 0.25 -23.33
CA LYS A 143 -10.39 1.38 -22.39
C LYS A 143 -9.69 1.01 -21.07
N ARG A 144 -9.79 -0.23 -20.59
CA ARG A 144 -9.05 -0.70 -19.41
C ARG A 144 -7.55 -0.58 -19.56
N GLN A 145 -7.02 -0.87 -20.76
CA GLN A 145 -5.58 -0.84 -21.02
C GLN A 145 -5.02 0.58 -21.13
N ILE A 146 -5.88 1.54 -21.49
CA ILE A 146 -5.47 2.94 -21.71
C ILE A 146 -5.56 3.77 -20.41
N GLN A 147 -6.44 3.38 -19.49
CA GLN A 147 -6.64 4.12 -18.24
C GLN A 147 -5.52 3.83 -17.24
N ARG A 148 -5.12 4.87 -16.51
CA ARG A 148 -4.07 4.76 -15.49
C ARG A 148 -4.57 3.94 -14.30
N PRO A 149 -3.77 2.98 -13.81
CA PRO A 149 -4.12 2.25 -12.60
C PRO A 149 -4.02 3.16 -11.36
N LYS A 150 -4.79 2.85 -10.34
CA LYS A 150 -4.57 3.37 -9.00
C LYS A 150 -3.47 2.55 -8.31
N VAL A 151 -2.71 3.19 -7.41
CA VAL A 151 -1.64 2.54 -6.66
C VAL A 151 -1.93 2.60 -5.18
N PHE A 152 -1.75 1.46 -4.53
CA PHE A 152 -1.84 1.32 -3.07
C PHE A 152 -0.57 0.63 -2.57
N LEU A 153 -0.14 0.94 -1.37
CA LEU A 153 0.78 0.05 -0.68
C LEU A 153 0.02 -1.21 -0.26
N THR A 154 0.74 -2.32 -0.15
CA THR A 154 0.15 -3.63 0.16
C THR A 154 -0.40 -3.68 1.57
N ASP A 155 0.11 -2.84 2.46
CA ASP A 155 -0.28 -2.78 3.88
C ASP A 155 -0.49 -1.34 4.33
N THR A 156 -1.55 -1.11 5.12
CA THR A 156 -1.90 0.23 5.61
C THR A 156 -0.96 0.73 6.68
N GLY A 157 -0.43 -0.14 7.53
CA GLY A 157 0.57 0.22 8.54
C GLY A 157 1.89 0.60 7.89
N LEU A 158 2.30 -0.14 6.84
CA LEU A 158 3.46 0.23 6.03
C LEU A 158 3.25 1.61 5.37
N ASN A 159 2.05 1.86 4.83
CA ASN A 159 1.72 3.15 4.25
C ASN A 159 1.82 4.27 5.29
N ALA A 160 1.24 4.08 6.47
CA ALA A 160 1.31 5.05 7.58
C ALA A 160 2.75 5.32 8.01
N ALA A 161 3.57 4.27 8.14
CA ALA A 161 4.97 4.41 8.52
C ALA A 161 5.78 5.22 7.49
N LEU A 162 5.61 4.95 6.19
CA LEU A 162 6.38 5.63 5.12
C LEU A 162 5.89 7.05 4.84
N SER A 163 4.60 7.34 5.02
CA SER A 163 4.04 8.69 4.88
C SER A 163 4.20 9.56 6.13
N ASN A 164 4.83 9.03 7.21
CA ASN A 164 4.93 9.67 8.52
C ASN A 164 3.55 10.04 9.12
N MET A 165 2.52 9.27 8.80
CA MET A 165 1.21 9.42 9.44
C MET A 165 1.29 8.88 10.86
N ASP A 166 0.97 9.73 11.84
CA ASP A 166 0.87 9.35 13.24
C ASP A 166 -0.62 9.36 13.63
N ALA A 167 -1.04 8.36 14.41
CA ALA A 167 -2.39 8.30 14.97
C ALA A 167 -2.72 9.53 15.85
N ALA A 168 -1.69 10.20 16.37
CA ALA A 168 -1.82 11.42 17.18
C ALA A 168 -2.14 12.69 16.37
N HIS A 169 -1.99 12.68 15.03
CA HIS A 169 -2.23 13.86 14.19
C HIS A 169 -3.16 13.53 13.02
N PRO A 170 -4.50 13.46 13.25
CA PRO A 170 -5.48 13.16 12.20
C PRO A 170 -5.55 14.19 11.07
N SER A 171 -4.98 15.38 11.27
CA SER A 171 -4.96 16.48 10.29
C SER A 171 -4.15 16.16 9.02
N SER A 172 -3.28 15.14 9.04
CA SER A 172 -2.57 14.67 7.85
C SER A 172 -3.47 13.87 6.89
N MET A 173 -4.69 13.53 7.29
CA MET A 173 -5.66 12.77 6.48
C MET A 173 -6.61 13.67 5.65
N GLN A 174 -6.44 15.00 5.66
CA GLN A 174 -7.32 15.94 4.92
C GLN A 174 -7.23 15.84 3.39
N GLY A 175 -6.46 14.92 2.84
CA GLY A 175 -6.35 14.67 1.39
C GLY A 175 -7.21 13.52 0.86
N LEU A 176 -8.11 12.96 1.66
CA LEU A 176 -8.97 11.82 1.28
C LEU A 176 -10.43 12.22 1.01
N SER A 177 -10.70 13.48 0.68
CA SER A 177 -12.01 13.94 0.18
C SER A 177 -12.03 14.06 -1.34
#